data_a0fad7998756e0d61ac1552c8d943356
#
_entry.id   a0fad7998756e0d61ac1552c8d943356
#
_cell.length_a   1.000
_cell.length_b   1.000
_cell.length_c   1.000
_cell.angle_alpha   90.00
_cell.angle_beta   90.00
_cell.angle_gamma   90.00
#
_symmetry.space_group_name_H-M   'P 1'
#
loop_
_entity.id
_entity.type
_entity.pdbx_description
1 polymer ?
#
loop_
_entity_poly.entity_id
_entity_poly.type
_entity_poly.pdbx_seq_one_letter_code
_entity_poly.pdbx_strand_id
1 'polypeptide(L)'
;MKNLHSVTDKAISDALSQSKITSSELSELFLSRGILISRTTERKELARYFSRFYHDYYDHQTIAAQLGVHSRKERVTSKIIHQEINPDDILKSANLLKKEIESHDDYCSVRKIDNTIYINIKYLSTDYTKSDFRQVVNKEAMLELECDNGKITIRRPDNDQLEEYETSLLKKIEANVKSSLPEAPSLTISEVTLINIPSPIARTNFFIKLLKELNGYEFDDVTDAYVYHLKPSNITPLDENEDGDGDGDDIEFGVHISKASLKGEGVLKSEELRQLYERGFYICKIRWRIKEKTYDHDIYEIEAQFNNQEECSGFSYVTKGVKRYRSQGEHTKNFVPLTKSEDLKLCRLIEQTAYSIVNNPTTIPSDTIISVDKS
;
A
#
# COMPACT_ATOMS: atom_id res chain seq x y z
N MET A 1 -6.43 -19.65 -22.86
CA MET A 1 -7.50 -18.63 -22.77
C MET A 1 -7.80 -18.46 -21.29
N LYS A 2 -7.17 -17.47 -20.65
CA LYS A 2 -7.45 -17.14 -19.25
C LYS A 2 -8.74 -16.32 -19.23
N ASN A 3 -9.80 -16.88 -18.65
CA ASN A 3 -11.04 -16.25 -18.24
C ASN A 3 -11.85 -15.51 -19.32
N LEU A 4 -12.87 -16.16 -19.83
CA LEU A 4 -13.98 -15.50 -20.51
C LEU A 4 -14.73 -14.66 -19.48
N HIS A 5 -14.61 -13.33 -19.58
CA HIS A 5 -15.41 -12.41 -18.78
C HIS A 5 -16.71 -12.12 -19.51
N SER A 6 -17.82 -12.40 -18.85
CA SER A 6 -19.14 -12.00 -19.32
C SER A 6 -19.50 -10.68 -18.64
N VAL A 7 -19.77 -9.65 -19.43
CA VAL A 7 -20.22 -8.36 -18.95
C VAL A 7 -21.70 -8.20 -19.30
N THR A 8 -22.52 -7.81 -18.34
CA THR A 8 -23.95 -7.61 -18.55
C THR A 8 -24.24 -6.23 -19.17
N ASP A 9 -25.36 -6.07 -19.87
CA ASP A 9 -25.83 -4.78 -20.39
C ASP A 9 -25.90 -3.72 -19.28
N LYS A 10 -26.30 -4.15 -18.08
CA LYS A 10 -26.34 -3.27 -16.91
C LYS A 10 -24.94 -2.76 -16.55
N ALA A 11 -23.93 -3.64 -16.50
CA ALA A 11 -22.58 -3.26 -16.17
C ALA A 11 -21.99 -2.28 -17.20
N ILE A 12 -22.29 -2.46 -18.49
CA ILE A 12 -21.90 -1.53 -19.56
C ILE A 12 -22.60 -0.18 -19.37
N SER A 13 -23.92 -0.18 -19.13
CA SER A 13 -24.68 1.04 -18.89
C SER A 13 -24.17 1.82 -17.67
N ASP A 14 -23.90 1.13 -16.56
CA ASP A 14 -23.35 1.71 -15.33
C ASP A 14 -21.95 2.28 -15.56
N ALA A 15 -21.11 1.57 -16.32
CA ALA A 15 -19.78 2.02 -16.67
C ALA A 15 -19.79 3.32 -17.48
N LEU A 16 -20.58 3.35 -18.55
CA LEU A 16 -20.71 4.50 -19.45
C LEU A 16 -21.41 5.72 -18.80
N SER A 17 -22.17 5.48 -17.74
CA SER A 17 -22.84 6.55 -16.97
C SER A 17 -21.87 7.26 -16.00
N GLN A 18 -20.67 6.73 -15.74
CA GLN A 18 -19.71 7.33 -14.82
C GLN A 18 -19.14 8.64 -15.37
N SER A 19 -18.92 9.62 -14.48
CA SER A 19 -18.35 10.94 -14.83
C SER A 19 -16.93 10.87 -15.42
N LYS A 20 -16.24 9.73 -15.28
CA LYS A 20 -14.90 9.50 -15.84
C LYS A 20 -14.91 9.40 -17.36
N ILE A 21 -15.97 8.86 -17.94
CA ILE A 21 -16.15 8.81 -19.39
C ILE A 21 -16.71 10.16 -19.84
N THR A 22 -15.99 10.86 -20.66
CA THR A 22 -16.41 12.17 -21.18
C THR A 22 -17.51 12.01 -22.24
N SER A 23 -18.25 13.08 -22.52
CA SER A 23 -19.27 13.04 -23.60
C SER A 23 -18.62 12.84 -24.98
N SER A 24 -17.36 13.26 -25.16
CA SER A 24 -16.61 13.04 -26.40
C SER A 24 -16.28 11.56 -26.58
N GLU A 25 -15.74 10.90 -25.54
CA GLU A 25 -15.44 9.45 -25.57
C GLU A 25 -16.69 8.60 -25.80
N LEU A 26 -17.80 8.98 -25.16
CA LEU A 26 -19.06 8.30 -25.42
C LEU A 26 -19.52 8.49 -26.88
N SER A 27 -19.37 9.70 -27.44
CA SER A 27 -19.68 9.96 -28.87
C SER A 27 -18.78 9.14 -29.81
N GLU A 28 -17.50 8.98 -29.47
CA GLU A 28 -16.56 8.18 -30.26
C GLU A 28 -16.94 6.69 -30.27
N LEU A 29 -17.45 6.14 -29.15
CA LEU A 29 -17.98 4.78 -29.11
C LEU A 29 -19.15 4.56 -30.07
N PHE A 30 -20.08 5.53 -30.18
CA PHE A 30 -21.16 5.47 -31.17
C PHE A 30 -20.64 5.65 -32.60
N LEU A 31 -19.72 6.59 -32.81
CA LEU A 31 -19.16 6.88 -34.11
C LEU A 31 -18.37 5.69 -34.66
N SER A 32 -17.64 4.95 -33.82
CA SER A 32 -16.93 3.71 -34.22
C SER A 32 -17.87 2.65 -34.80
N ARG A 33 -19.15 2.74 -34.49
CA ARG A 33 -20.24 1.88 -35.03
C ARG A 33 -21.04 2.56 -36.17
N GLY A 34 -20.56 3.69 -36.66
CA GLY A 34 -21.23 4.46 -37.73
C GLY A 34 -22.49 5.19 -37.28
N ILE A 35 -22.69 5.41 -35.96
CA ILE A 35 -23.87 6.03 -35.41
C ILE A 35 -23.54 7.46 -35.00
N LEU A 36 -24.24 8.43 -35.56
CA LEU A 36 -24.19 9.84 -35.16
C LEU A 36 -25.23 10.11 -34.08
N ILE A 37 -24.80 10.70 -32.98
CA ILE A 37 -25.65 11.04 -31.84
C ILE A 37 -25.89 12.55 -31.75
N SER A 38 -27.08 12.94 -31.23
CA SER A 38 -27.36 14.33 -30.94
C SER A 38 -26.63 14.79 -29.68
N ARG A 39 -26.11 16.01 -29.68
CA ARG A 39 -25.49 16.65 -28.52
C ARG A 39 -26.47 16.94 -27.37
N THR A 40 -27.77 16.90 -27.65
CA THR A 40 -28.82 17.17 -26.69
C THR A 40 -29.32 15.92 -25.97
N THR A 41 -28.90 14.71 -26.42
CA THR A 41 -29.28 13.45 -25.78
C THR A 41 -28.58 13.28 -24.45
N GLU A 42 -29.33 12.95 -23.41
CA GLU A 42 -28.78 12.74 -22.07
C GLU A 42 -27.81 11.56 -22.03
N ARG A 43 -26.73 11.73 -21.26
CA ARG A 43 -25.70 10.70 -21.10
C ARG A 43 -26.27 9.36 -20.67
N LYS A 44 -27.16 9.32 -19.68
CA LYS A 44 -27.78 8.09 -19.18
C LYS A 44 -28.53 7.35 -20.26
N GLU A 45 -29.19 8.09 -21.12
CA GLU A 45 -29.93 7.54 -22.25
C GLU A 45 -28.97 6.93 -23.29
N LEU A 46 -27.91 7.66 -23.64
CA LEU A 46 -26.87 7.16 -24.54
C LEU A 46 -26.20 5.89 -23.97
N ALA A 47 -25.83 5.89 -22.69
CA ALA A 47 -25.24 4.73 -22.02
C ALA A 47 -26.18 3.51 -22.09
N ARG A 48 -27.48 3.72 -21.86
CA ARG A 48 -28.50 2.68 -21.93
C ARG A 48 -28.71 2.16 -23.37
N TYR A 49 -28.63 3.03 -24.38
CA TYR A 49 -28.71 2.60 -25.78
C TYR A 49 -27.47 1.81 -26.18
N PHE A 50 -26.29 2.31 -25.87
CA PHE A 50 -25.04 1.66 -26.21
C PHE A 50 -24.92 0.27 -25.57
N SER A 51 -25.32 0.12 -24.31
CA SER A 51 -25.24 -1.14 -23.58
C SER A 51 -26.06 -2.29 -24.22
N ARG A 52 -27.04 -1.98 -25.06
CA ARG A 52 -27.89 -2.96 -25.73
C ARG A 52 -27.37 -3.42 -27.09
N PHE A 53 -26.22 -2.88 -27.53
CA PHE A 53 -25.58 -3.35 -28.75
C PHE A 53 -24.83 -4.67 -28.48
N TYR A 54 -24.48 -5.36 -29.55
CA TYR A 54 -23.54 -6.47 -29.46
C TYR A 54 -22.15 -5.91 -29.16
N HIS A 55 -21.48 -6.49 -28.17
CA HIS A 55 -20.16 -6.07 -27.72
C HIS A 55 -19.17 -7.21 -27.87
N ASP A 56 -17.98 -6.87 -28.33
CA ASP A 56 -16.85 -7.78 -28.42
C ASP A 56 -15.79 -7.48 -27.33
N TYR A 57 -14.72 -8.23 -27.38
CA TYR A 57 -13.58 -8.04 -26.47
C TYR A 57 -12.95 -6.65 -26.60
N TYR A 58 -12.90 -6.08 -27.80
CA TYR A 58 -12.29 -4.76 -28.04
C TYR A 58 -13.15 -3.63 -27.48
N ASP A 59 -14.45 -3.74 -27.57
CA ASP A 59 -15.37 -2.81 -26.91
C ASP A 59 -15.15 -2.81 -25.39
N HIS A 60 -15.05 -4.01 -24.80
CA HIS A 60 -14.79 -4.14 -23.37
C HIS A 60 -13.47 -3.49 -22.98
N GLN A 61 -12.39 -3.73 -23.73
CA GLN A 61 -11.09 -3.12 -23.46
C GLN A 61 -11.12 -1.60 -23.61
N THR A 62 -11.82 -1.08 -24.62
CA THR A 62 -11.97 0.37 -24.84
C THR A 62 -12.70 1.04 -23.69
N ILE A 63 -13.83 0.48 -23.25
CA ILE A 63 -14.59 1.01 -22.10
C ILE A 63 -13.76 0.93 -20.81
N ALA A 64 -13.07 -0.20 -20.59
CA ALA A 64 -12.19 -0.36 -19.42
C ALA A 64 -11.05 0.67 -19.40
N ALA A 65 -10.43 0.94 -20.54
CA ALA A 65 -9.37 1.95 -20.69
C ALA A 65 -9.89 3.36 -20.39
N GLN A 66 -11.08 3.72 -20.93
CA GLN A 66 -11.71 5.02 -20.69
C GLN A 66 -12.14 5.20 -19.23
N LEU A 67 -12.55 4.14 -18.55
CA LEU A 67 -12.81 4.18 -17.10
C LEU A 67 -11.55 4.46 -16.28
N GLY A 68 -10.38 4.40 -16.91
CA GLY A 68 -9.11 4.65 -16.24
C GLY A 68 -8.88 3.65 -15.12
N VAL A 69 -8.92 2.37 -15.44
CA VAL A 69 -8.51 1.30 -14.53
C VAL A 69 -6.98 1.30 -14.46
N HIS A 70 -6.42 2.43 -14.04
CA HIS A 70 -5.02 2.48 -13.64
C HIS A 70 -4.94 1.90 -12.23
N SER A 71 -4.12 0.90 -12.06
CA SER A 71 -3.81 0.40 -10.72
C SER A 71 -3.29 1.58 -9.89
N ARG A 72 -3.92 1.82 -8.73
CA ARG A 72 -3.36 2.78 -7.77
C ARG A 72 -1.97 2.31 -7.42
N LYS A 73 -1.03 3.25 -7.24
CA LYS A 73 0.30 2.93 -6.75
C LYS A 73 0.17 2.12 -5.46
N GLU A 74 0.71 0.92 -5.49
CA GLU A 74 0.71 0.03 -4.32
C GLU A 74 1.75 0.51 -3.31
N ARG A 75 1.54 0.17 -2.04
CA ARG A 75 2.55 0.38 -1.01
C ARG A 75 3.71 -0.57 -1.25
N VAL A 76 4.84 -0.22 -0.70
CA VAL A 76 6.04 -1.05 -0.71
C VAL A 76 6.25 -1.59 0.71
N THR A 77 6.63 -2.83 0.82
CA THR A 77 7.13 -3.46 2.04
C THR A 77 8.51 -4.04 1.81
N SER A 78 9.28 -4.22 2.88
CA SER A 78 10.63 -4.77 2.79
C SER A 78 10.95 -5.72 3.94
N LYS A 79 11.85 -6.67 3.65
CA LYS A 79 12.46 -7.60 4.62
C LYS A 79 13.97 -7.63 4.43
N ILE A 80 14.70 -7.86 5.50
CA ILE A 80 16.17 -7.99 5.48
C ILE A 80 16.56 -9.40 5.88
N ILE A 81 17.33 -10.08 5.05
CA ILE A 81 18.01 -11.34 5.37
C ILE A 81 19.40 -10.99 5.92
N HIS A 82 19.69 -11.44 7.14
CA HIS A 82 20.96 -11.18 7.84
C HIS A 82 21.99 -12.29 7.60
N GLN A 83 22.17 -12.65 6.35
CA GLN A 83 23.15 -13.68 5.94
C GLN A 83 23.82 -13.26 4.65
N GLU A 84 25.12 -13.49 4.58
CA GLU A 84 25.88 -13.34 3.35
C GLU A 84 25.60 -14.53 2.43
N ILE A 85 24.92 -14.29 1.34
CA ILE A 85 24.58 -15.29 0.32
C ILE A 85 25.20 -14.85 -1.00
N ASN A 86 25.81 -15.79 -1.70
CA ASN A 86 26.38 -15.49 -3.01
C ASN A 86 25.27 -14.97 -3.96
N PRO A 87 25.44 -13.80 -4.58
CA PRO A 87 24.48 -13.26 -5.52
C PRO A 87 24.09 -14.22 -6.67
N ASP A 88 24.98 -15.13 -7.05
CA ASP A 88 24.69 -16.13 -8.08
C ASP A 88 23.72 -17.22 -7.61
N ASP A 89 23.70 -17.55 -6.32
CA ASP A 89 22.74 -18.49 -5.75
C ASP A 89 21.36 -17.83 -5.61
N ILE A 90 21.32 -16.53 -5.32
CA ILE A 90 20.10 -15.73 -5.35
C ILE A 90 19.56 -15.67 -6.79
N LEU A 91 20.43 -15.44 -7.77
CA LEU A 91 20.05 -15.40 -9.19
C LEU A 91 19.50 -16.76 -9.68
N LYS A 92 20.10 -17.88 -9.25
CA LYS A 92 19.57 -19.23 -9.52
C LYS A 92 18.18 -19.40 -8.94
N SER A 93 17.97 -18.98 -7.67
CA SER A 93 16.67 -19.04 -6.99
C SER A 93 15.63 -18.17 -7.69
N ALA A 94 15.99 -16.97 -8.13
CA ALA A 94 15.14 -16.08 -8.91
C ALA A 94 14.74 -16.70 -10.27
N ASN A 95 15.66 -17.41 -10.93
CA ASN A 95 15.35 -18.12 -12.17
C ASN A 95 14.44 -19.36 -11.96
N LEU A 96 14.53 -20.01 -10.79
CA LEU A 96 13.60 -21.08 -10.43
C LEU A 96 12.21 -20.51 -10.16
N LEU A 97 12.10 -19.36 -9.46
CA LEU A 97 10.84 -18.65 -9.27
C LEU A 97 10.25 -18.20 -10.62
N LYS A 98 11.08 -17.70 -11.55
CA LYS A 98 10.63 -17.34 -12.90
C LYS A 98 9.93 -18.50 -13.59
N LYS A 99 10.52 -19.71 -13.57
CA LYS A 99 9.90 -20.90 -14.16
C LYS A 99 8.56 -21.26 -13.53
N GLU A 100 8.44 -21.09 -12.22
CA GLU A 100 7.19 -21.31 -11.49
C GLU A 100 6.12 -20.30 -11.93
N ILE A 101 6.43 -19.01 -11.97
CA ILE A 101 5.52 -17.95 -12.42
C ILE A 101 5.07 -18.19 -13.87
N GLU A 102 6.00 -18.51 -14.75
CA GLU A 102 5.70 -18.79 -16.16
C GLU A 102 4.84 -20.05 -16.34
N SER A 103 4.93 -21.05 -15.43
CA SER A 103 4.06 -22.22 -15.43
C SER A 103 2.59 -21.90 -15.14
N HIS A 104 2.33 -20.77 -14.49
CA HIS A 104 0.97 -20.24 -14.27
C HIS A 104 0.51 -19.27 -15.39
N ASP A 105 1.22 -19.26 -16.53
CA ASP A 105 1.00 -18.38 -17.68
C ASP A 105 1.18 -16.88 -17.38
N ASP A 106 1.82 -16.50 -16.31
CA ASP A 106 2.23 -15.13 -16.03
C ASP A 106 3.59 -14.83 -16.65
N TYR A 107 3.87 -13.57 -16.93
CA TYR A 107 5.17 -13.20 -17.48
C TYR A 107 6.15 -12.84 -16.37
N CYS A 108 7.37 -13.37 -16.47
CA CYS A 108 8.44 -13.02 -15.53
C CYS A 108 9.77 -12.78 -16.25
N SER A 109 10.47 -11.70 -15.84
CA SER A 109 11.85 -11.45 -16.28
C SER A 109 12.75 -11.17 -15.09
N VAL A 110 13.95 -11.76 -15.13
CA VAL A 110 14.98 -11.58 -14.09
C VAL A 110 16.16 -10.84 -14.69
N ARG A 111 16.64 -9.80 -14.01
CA ARG A 111 17.82 -9.03 -14.41
C ARG A 111 18.70 -8.78 -13.18
N LYS A 112 20.01 -8.91 -13.34
CA LYS A 112 21.00 -8.50 -12.34
C LYS A 112 21.68 -7.22 -12.84
N ILE A 113 21.68 -6.20 -12.03
CA ILE A 113 22.39 -4.93 -12.28
C ILE A 113 23.20 -4.65 -11.02
N ASP A 114 24.49 -4.61 -11.16
CA ASP A 114 25.43 -4.50 -10.04
C ASP A 114 25.14 -5.54 -8.95
N ASN A 115 24.88 -5.11 -7.74
CA ASN A 115 24.55 -5.95 -6.60
C ASN A 115 23.03 -6.15 -6.38
N THR A 116 22.19 -5.76 -7.35
CA THR A 116 20.74 -5.82 -7.22
C THR A 116 20.15 -6.75 -8.27
N ILE A 117 19.25 -7.63 -7.84
CA ILE A 117 18.49 -8.52 -8.71
C ILE A 117 17.06 -7.99 -8.76
N TYR A 118 16.56 -7.76 -9.98
CA TYR A 118 15.21 -7.30 -10.27
C TYR A 118 14.42 -8.43 -10.90
N ILE A 119 13.30 -8.78 -10.30
CA ILE A 119 12.33 -9.75 -10.81
C ILE A 119 11.06 -8.98 -11.18
N ASN A 120 10.85 -8.75 -12.48
CA ASN A 120 9.67 -8.07 -12.98
C ASN A 120 8.62 -9.11 -13.35
N ILE A 121 7.41 -8.94 -12.82
CA ILE A 121 6.30 -9.88 -12.96
C ILE A 121 5.10 -9.13 -13.53
N LYS A 122 4.46 -9.72 -14.56
CA LYS A 122 3.17 -9.25 -15.07
C LYS A 122 2.16 -10.36 -14.87
N TYR A 123 1.09 -10.06 -14.19
CA TYR A 123 0.06 -11.01 -13.79
C TYR A 123 -1.34 -10.42 -13.85
N LEU A 124 -2.34 -11.28 -13.91
CA LEU A 124 -3.74 -10.88 -13.82
C LEU A 124 -4.19 -10.90 -12.36
N SER A 125 -4.61 -9.75 -11.84
CA SER A 125 -5.26 -9.65 -10.54
C SER A 125 -6.77 -9.70 -10.73
N THR A 126 -7.44 -10.66 -10.09
CA THR A 126 -8.89 -10.82 -10.15
C THR A 126 -9.51 -10.54 -8.80
N ASP A 127 -10.49 -9.63 -8.76
CA ASP A 127 -11.22 -9.25 -7.55
C ASP A 127 -12.71 -9.14 -7.88
N TYR A 128 -13.47 -10.19 -7.59
CA TYR A 128 -14.90 -10.28 -7.88
C TYR A 128 -15.79 -9.37 -7.00
N THR A 129 -15.23 -8.70 -5.99
CA THR A 129 -15.97 -7.72 -5.19
C THR A 129 -16.12 -6.38 -5.91
N LYS A 130 -15.37 -6.17 -6.98
CA LYS A 130 -15.40 -4.94 -7.80
C LYS A 130 -16.42 -5.04 -8.92
N SER A 131 -16.76 -3.88 -9.48
CA SER A 131 -17.61 -3.82 -10.68
C SER A 131 -16.94 -4.54 -11.87
N ASP A 132 -17.73 -5.14 -12.75
CA ASP A 132 -17.31 -6.03 -13.84
C ASP A 132 -16.07 -5.54 -14.61
N PHE A 133 -16.04 -4.25 -14.97
CA PHE A 133 -14.89 -3.64 -15.66
C PHE A 133 -13.63 -3.47 -14.82
N ARG A 134 -13.70 -3.73 -13.51
CA ARG A 134 -12.58 -3.59 -12.55
C ARG A 134 -12.22 -4.90 -11.89
N GLN A 135 -12.92 -5.98 -12.20
CA GLN A 135 -12.67 -7.29 -11.59
C GLN A 135 -11.33 -7.86 -12.00
N VAL A 136 -10.93 -7.65 -13.26
CA VAL A 136 -9.68 -8.19 -13.80
C VAL A 136 -8.79 -7.05 -14.28
N VAL A 137 -7.63 -6.97 -13.70
CA VAL A 137 -6.64 -5.91 -13.99
C VAL A 137 -5.29 -6.55 -14.26
N ASN A 138 -4.67 -6.16 -15.39
CA ASN A 138 -3.26 -6.46 -15.63
C ASN A 138 -2.42 -5.65 -14.65
N LYS A 139 -1.64 -6.33 -13.83
CA LYS A 139 -0.69 -5.72 -12.90
C LYS A 139 0.74 -6.00 -13.34
N GLU A 140 1.59 -5.03 -13.09
CA GLU A 140 3.04 -5.17 -13.22
C GLU A 140 3.66 -4.85 -11.86
N ALA A 141 4.49 -5.75 -11.38
CA ALA A 141 5.13 -5.64 -10.09
C ALA A 141 6.61 -6.04 -10.19
N MET A 142 7.41 -5.51 -9.29
CA MET A 142 8.84 -5.78 -9.23
C MET A 142 9.21 -6.21 -7.82
N LEU A 143 9.86 -7.38 -7.70
CA LEU A 143 10.65 -7.72 -6.53
C LEU A 143 12.08 -7.25 -6.75
N GLU A 144 12.63 -6.52 -5.80
CA GLU A 144 14.01 -6.05 -5.79
C GLU A 144 14.75 -6.74 -4.65
N LEU A 145 15.92 -7.36 -4.97
CA LEU A 145 16.82 -7.96 -3.99
C LEU A 145 18.16 -7.22 -4.06
N GLU A 146 18.40 -6.36 -3.10
CA GLU A 146 19.63 -5.58 -2.99
C GLU A 146 20.60 -6.26 -2.03
N CYS A 147 21.76 -6.67 -2.53
CA CYS A 147 22.82 -7.30 -1.75
C CYS A 147 23.84 -6.24 -1.35
N ASP A 148 23.90 -5.91 -0.06
CA ASP A 148 24.82 -4.92 0.46
C ASP A 148 25.33 -5.32 1.86
N ASN A 149 26.64 -5.20 2.08
CA ASN A 149 27.29 -5.40 3.38
C ASN A 149 26.91 -6.71 4.11
N GLY A 150 26.83 -7.83 3.37
CA GLY A 150 26.48 -9.14 3.94
C GLY A 150 25.00 -9.29 4.31
N LYS A 151 24.15 -8.41 3.83
CA LYS A 151 22.71 -8.45 4.01
C LYS A 151 22.02 -8.39 2.66
N ILE A 152 20.81 -8.93 2.60
CA ILE A 152 19.96 -8.84 1.41
C ILE A 152 18.66 -8.17 1.82
N THR A 153 18.38 -7.02 1.21
CA THR A 153 17.09 -6.33 1.38
C THR A 153 16.18 -6.71 0.23
N ILE A 154 15.04 -7.32 0.56
CA ILE A 154 13.98 -7.67 -0.39
C ILE A 154 12.91 -6.59 -0.30
N ARG A 155 12.53 -6.01 -1.44
CA ARG A 155 11.44 -5.02 -1.55
C ARG A 155 10.41 -5.50 -2.54
N ARG A 156 9.15 -5.36 -2.21
CA ARG A 156 8.03 -5.71 -3.08
C ARG A 156 6.82 -4.78 -2.87
N PRO A 157 5.91 -4.71 -3.85
CA PRO A 157 4.57 -4.21 -3.59
C PRO A 157 3.87 -5.03 -2.51
N ASP A 158 3.13 -4.33 -1.66
CA ASP A 158 2.41 -4.89 -0.53
C ASP A 158 1.04 -5.44 -1.00
N ASN A 159 1.04 -6.67 -1.50
CA ASN A 159 -0.14 -7.43 -1.88
C ASN A 159 0.11 -8.94 -1.75
N ASP A 160 -0.98 -9.71 -1.62
CA ASP A 160 -0.95 -11.15 -1.31
C ASP A 160 -0.19 -11.96 -2.38
N GLN A 161 -0.38 -11.66 -3.66
CA GLN A 161 0.29 -12.39 -4.75
C GLN A 161 1.81 -12.24 -4.70
N LEU A 162 2.30 -11.04 -4.40
CA LEU A 162 3.74 -10.79 -4.27
C LEU A 162 4.30 -11.37 -2.98
N GLU A 163 3.49 -11.49 -1.93
CA GLU A 163 3.85 -12.18 -0.69
C GLU A 163 4.03 -13.69 -0.91
N GLU A 164 3.16 -14.31 -1.69
CA GLU A 164 3.30 -15.72 -2.08
C GLU A 164 4.59 -15.93 -2.89
N TYR A 165 4.88 -15.05 -3.86
CA TYR A 165 6.11 -15.15 -4.65
C TYR A 165 7.36 -14.87 -3.82
N GLU A 166 7.32 -13.92 -2.89
CA GLU A 166 8.41 -13.69 -1.93
C GLU A 166 8.67 -14.94 -1.08
N THR A 167 7.61 -15.53 -0.53
CA THR A 167 7.69 -16.73 0.29
C THR A 167 8.28 -17.91 -0.50
N SER A 168 7.84 -18.11 -1.75
CA SER A 168 8.39 -19.12 -2.64
C SER A 168 9.87 -18.88 -2.96
N LEU A 169 10.25 -17.61 -3.20
CA LEU A 169 11.64 -17.21 -3.43
C LEU A 169 12.55 -17.50 -2.23
N LEU A 170 12.10 -17.12 -1.03
CA LEU A 170 12.85 -17.37 0.22
C LEU A 170 13.11 -18.87 0.43
N LYS A 171 12.09 -19.72 0.21
CA LYS A 171 12.24 -21.18 0.28
C LYS A 171 13.29 -21.70 -0.73
N LYS A 172 13.31 -21.16 -1.96
CA LYS A 172 14.28 -21.54 -2.99
C LYS A 172 15.69 -21.06 -2.66
N ILE A 173 15.84 -19.88 -2.08
CA ILE A 173 17.13 -19.36 -1.60
C ILE A 173 17.64 -20.28 -0.49
N GLU A 174 16.83 -20.59 0.50
CA GLU A 174 17.21 -21.47 1.61
C GLU A 174 17.62 -22.87 1.12
N ALA A 175 16.85 -23.45 0.20
CA ALA A 175 17.16 -24.74 -0.40
C ALA A 175 18.50 -24.73 -1.17
N ASN A 176 18.77 -23.67 -1.94
CA ASN A 176 20.03 -23.53 -2.67
C ASN A 176 21.22 -23.36 -1.72
N VAL A 177 21.08 -22.56 -0.67
CA VAL A 177 22.12 -22.39 0.36
C VAL A 177 22.42 -23.71 1.06
N LYS A 178 21.39 -24.45 1.48
CA LYS A 178 21.54 -25.77 2.12
C LYS A 178 22.12 -26.83 1.18
N SER A 179 21.86 -26.76 -0.12
CA SER A 179 22.49 -27.67 -1.10
C SER A 179 23.98 -27.44 -1.26
N SER A 180 24.44 -26.20 -1.12
CA SER A 180 25.84 -25.82 -1.18
C SER A 180 26.54 -25.98 0.16
N LEU A 181 25.86 -25.77 1.27
CA LEU A 181 26.32 -25.84 2.65
C LEU A 181 25.26 -26.53 3.50
N PRO A 182 25.29 -27.88 3.64
CA PRO A 182 24.27 -28.64 4.38
C PRO A 182 24.08 -28.23 5.85
N GLU A 183 25.13 -27.73 6.49
CA GLU A 183 25.14 -27.24 7.87
C GLU A 183 24.71 -25.76 8.00
N ALA A 184 24.32 -25.08 6.90
CA ALA A 184 23.95 -23.69 6.95
C ALA A 184 22.67 -23.50 7.81
N PRO A 185 22.65 -22.50 8.70
CA PRO A 185 21.46 -22.19 9.48
C PRO A 185 20.31 -21.71 8.57
N SER A 186 19.08 -21.83 9.05
CA SER A 186 17.93 -21.25 8.38
C SER A 186 18.06 -19.73 8.24
N LEU A 187 17.38 -19.15 7.23
CA LEU A 187 17.46 -17.72 6.96
C LEU A 187 16.97 -16.91 8.16
N THR A 188 17.81 -15.99 8.64
CA THR A 188 17.43 -15.03 9.67
C THR A 188 16.85 -13.80 8.98
N ILE A 189 15.52 -13.63 9.08
CA ILE A 189 14.79 -12.55 8.40
C ILE A 189 14.29 -11.56 9.46
N SER A 190 14.46 -10.28 9.21
CA SER A 190 13.84 -9.20 9.99
C SER A 190 12.97 -8.31 9.12
N GLU A 191 11.93 -7.77 9.73
CA GLU A 191 11.02 -6.78 9.16
C GLU A 191 10.80 -5.65 10.15
N VAL A 192 10.27 -4.53 9.68
CA VAL A 192 9.86 -3.44 10.57
C VAL A 192 8.57 -3.85 11.27
N THR A 193 8.65 -4.12 12.58
CA THR A 193 7.52 -4.52 13.43
C THR A 193 7.66 -3.96 14.83
N LEU A 194 6.54 -3.71 15.49
CA LEU A 194 6.47 -3.27 16.89
C LEU A 194 5.80 -4.32 17.78
N ILE A 195 5.79 -5.59 17.37
CA ILE A 195 5.12 -6.68 18.11
C ILE A 195 5.66 -6.81 19.54
N ASN A 196 6.95 -6.57 19.74
CA ASN A 196 7.59 -6.61 21.05
C ASN A 196 7.48 -5.29 21.84
N ILE A 197 6.73 -4.32 21.33
CA ILE A 197 6.51 -3.01 21.95
C ILE A 197 5.02 -2.90 22.34
N PRO A 198 4.67 -3.24 23.59
CA PRO A 198 3.27 -3.25 24.03
C PRO A 198 2.71 -1.85 24.31
N SER A 199 3.57 -0.87 24.60
CA SER A 199 3.16 0.48 24.98
C SER A 199 2.50 1.23 23.80
N PRO A 200 1.24 1.68 23.91
CA PRO A 200 0.58 2.52 22.92
C PRO A 200 1.34 3.82 22.63
N ILE A 201 1.96 4.39 23.66
CA ILE A 201 2.78 5.61 23.56
C ILE A 201 4.03 5.33 22.72
N ALA A 202 4.73 4.24 22.98
CA ALA A 202 5.91 3.88 22.20
C ALA A 202 5.55 3.55 20.74
N ARG A 203 4.42 2.90 20.48
CA ARG A 203 3.91 2.65 19.10
C ARG A 203 3.64 3.98 18.37
N THR A 204 3.04 4.95 19.04
CA THR A 204 2.84 6.30 18.49
C THR A 204 4.18 6.99 18.24
N ASN A 205 5.10 6.92 19.21
CA ASN A 205 6.42 7.55 19.12
C ASN A 205 7.28 7.00 17.97
N PHE A 206 7.10 5.75 17.57
CA PHE A 206 7.72 5.23 16.35
C PHE A 206 7.37 6.11 15.13
N PHE A 207 6.09 6.41 14.92
CA PHE A 207 5.67 7.26 13.81
C PHE A 207 6.19 8.70 13.98
N ILE A 208 6.13 9.24 15.20
CA ILE A 208 6.64 10.61 15.46
C ILE A 208 8.14 10.71 15.13
N LYS A 209 8.93 9.70 15.49
CA LYS A 209 10.35 9.64 15.11
C LYS A 209 10.52 9.51 13.59
N LEU A 210 9.74 8.65 12.94
CA LEU A 210 9.78 8.48 11.49
C LEU A 210 9.52 9.81 10.76
N LEU A 211 8.58 10.64 11.25
CA LEU A 211 8.32 11.96 10.69
C LEU A 211 9.52 12.91 10.79
N LYS A 212 10.29 12.84 11.87
CA LYS A 212 11.36 13.80 12.19
C LYS A 212 12.74 13.40 11.68
N GLU A 213 13.00 12.12 11.57
CA GLU A 213 14.35 11.58 11.34
C GLU A 213 14.65 11.30 9.85
N LEU A 214 13.80 11.76 8.91
CA LEU A 214 14.07 11.64 7.48
C LEU A 214 15.21 12.59 7.07
N ASN A 215 16.39 12.01 6.88
CA ASN A 215 17.60 12.80 6.59
C ASN A 215 17.47 13.59 5.27
N GLY A 216 17.83 14.87 5.30
CA GLY A 216 17.73 15.79 4.15
C GLY A 216 16.36 16.45 3.99
N TYR A 217 15.38 16.09 4.82
CA TYR A 217 14.04 16.65 4.78
C TYR A 217 13.65 17.25 6.14
N GLU A 218 12.70 18.18 6.10
CA GLU A 218 12.04 18.74 7.27
C GLU A 218 10.59 18.28 7.30
N PHE A 219 10.08 17.98 8.49
CA PHE A 219 8.67 17.74 8.70
C PHE A 219 7.87 19.01 8.43
N ASP A 220 6.80 18.90 7.64
CA ASP A 220 5.89 20.02 7.38
C ASP A 220 4.58 19.86 8.15
N ASP A 221 3.77 18.85 7.83
CA ASP A 221 2.49 18.63 8.53
C ASP A 221 2.00 17.18 8.39
N VAL A 222 1.09 16.77 9.29
CA VAL A 222 0.32 15.51 9.17
C VAL A 222 -1.08 15.82 8.70
N THR A 223 -1.49 15.18 7.62
CA THR A 223 -2.80 15.38 6.98
C THR A 223 -3.82 14.32 7.33
N ASP A 224 -3.37 13.11 7.67
CA ASP A 224 -4.24 12.01 8.09
C ASP A 224 -3.54 11.17 9.17
N ALA A 225 -4.24 10.88 10.24
CA ALA A 225 -3.82 9.91 11.26
C ALA A 225 -4.93 8.90 11.50
N TYR A 226 -4.57 7.62 11.48
CA TYR A 226 -5.45 6.52 11.86
C TYR A 226 -4.92 5.92 13.15
N VAL A 227 -5.78 5.83 14.14
CA VAL A 227 -5.44 5.29 15.45
C VAL A 227 -6.22 4.02 15.72
N TYR A 228 -5.61 3.15 16.49
CA TYR A 228 -6.15 1.86 16.91
C TYR A 228 -6.08 1.73 18.42
N HIS A 229 -7.06 1.07 19.01
CA HIS A 229 -7.12 0.71 20.43
C HIS A 229 -7.28 -0.80 20.57
N LEU A 230 -6.44 -1.41 21.38
CA LEU A 230 -6.54 -2.84 21.68
C LEU A 230 -7.87 -3.15 22.36
N LYS A 231 -8.53 -4.22 21.96
CA LYS A 231 -9.73 -4.67 22.64
C LYS A 231 -9.36 -5.12 24.07
N PRO A 232 -10.13 -4.74 25.09
CA PRO A 232 -9.94 -5.28 26.42
C PRO A 232 -10.08 -6.80 26.39
N SER A 233 -9.17 -7.52 27.04
CA SER A 233 -9.13 -8.99 27.06
C SER A 233 -10.34 -9.65 27.73
N ASN A 234 -11.25 -8.86 28.34
CA ASN A 234 -12.35 -9.32 29.18
C ASN A 234 -13.73 -9.22 28.52
N ILE A 235 -13.83 -8.97 27.21
CA ILE A 235 -15.10 -9.09 26.51
C ILE A 235 -15.19 -10.56 26.04
N THR A 236 -15.71 -11.44 26.90
CA THR A 236 -16.24 -12.74 26.49
C THR A 236 -17.34 -12.48 25.46
N PRO A 237 -17.34 -13.16 24.28
CA PRO A 237 -18.49 -13.16 23.41
C PRO A 237 -19.65 -13.75 24.24
N LEU A 238 -20.73 -13.00 24.40
CA LEU A 238 -21.97 -13.58 24.93
C LEU A 238 -22.39 -14.64 23.92
N ASP A 239 -22.43 -15.90 24.38
CA ASP A 239 -23.11 -16.98 23.66
C ASP A 239 -24.56 -16.55 23.45
N GLU A 240 -25.03 -16.54 22.19
CA GLU A 240 -26.40 -16.18 21.81
C GLU A 240 -27.48 -17.17 22.29
N ASN A 241 -27.19 -18.02 23.26
CA ASN A 241 -28.08 -19.06 23.74
C ASN A 241 -28.07 -19.18 25.28
N GLU A 242 -28.52 -18.17 26.00
CA GLU A 242 -29.03 -18.34 27.34
C GLU A 242 -30.29 -17.47 27.54
N ASP A 243 -31.45 -18.10 27.35
CA ASP A 243 -32.70 -17.68 27.95
C ASP A 243 -32.57 -17.90 29.48
N GLY A 244 -32.11 -16.89 30.20
CA GLY A 244 -31.90 -16.89 31.63
C GLY A 244 -32.46 -15.63 32.26
N ASP A 245 -33.67 -15.78 32.80
CA ASP A 245 -34.32 -14.81 33.70
C ASP A 245 -33.43 -14.64 34.96
N GLY A 246 -32.71 -13.52 35.06
CA GLY A 246 -31.77 -13.25 36.16
C GLY A 246 -31.64 -11.74 36.40
N ASP A 247 -32.26 -11.34 37.50
CA ASP A 247 -32.32 -10.02 38.12
C ASP A 247 -30.94 -9.32 38.21
N GLY A 248 -30.84 -8.15 37.64
CA GLY A 248 -30.11 -6.99 38.06
C GLY A 248 -28.60 -7.04 38.27
N ASP A 249 -27.85 -6.62 37.31
CA ASP A 249 -26.81 -5.60 37.44
C ASP A 249 -26.65 -4.96 36.07
N ASP A 250 -26.79 -3.64 36.01
CA ASP A 250 -26.62 -2.84 34.78
C ASP A 250 -25.22 -3.03 34.17
N ILE A 251 -25.07 -4.05 33.33
CA ILE A 251 -23.91 -4.16 32.45
C ILE A 251 -24.06 -3.05 31.40
N GLU A 252 -23.44 -1.93 31.65
CA GLU A 252 -23.30 -0.84 30.68
C GLU A 252 -22.65 -1.39 29.41
N PHE A 253 -23.44 -1.71 28.40
CA PHE A 253 -22.96 -2.06 27.06
C PHE A 253 -22.32 -0.80 26.45
N GLY A 254 -21.10 -0.51 26.89
CA GLY A 254 -20.29 0.57 26.34
C GLY A 254 -19.89 0.25 24.92
N VAL A 255 -20.27 1.08 23.95
CA VAL A 255 -19.76 1.00 22.58
C VAL A 255 -18.25 1.11 22.61
N HIS A 256 -17.54 0.02 22.28
CA HIS A 256 -16.08 0.02 22.18
C HIS A 256 -15.65 0.53 20.79
N ILE A 257 -15.08 1.72 20.72
CA ILE A 257 -14.47 2.26 19.51
C ILE A 257 -13.04 1.71 19.43
N SER A 258 -12.77 0.82 18.47
CA SER A 258 -11.42 0.25 18.27
C SER A 258 -10.60 1.01 17.23
N LYS A 259 -11.21 1.83 16.39
CA LYS A 259 -10.55 2.56 15.29
C LYS A 259 -11.11 3.96 15.15
N ALA A 260 -10.23 4.94 14.95
CA ALA A 260 -10.61 6.30 14.59
C ALA A 260 -9.71 6.85 13.47
N SER A 261 -10.23 7.79 12.70
CA SER A 261 -9.50 8.47 11.62
C SER A 261 -9.69 9.97 11.76
N LEU A 262 -8.59 10.69 11.84
CA LEU A 262 -8.55 12.15 11.87
C LEU A 262 -7.93 12.65 10.57
N LYS A 263 -8.57 13.64 9.94
CA LYS A 263 -8.13 14.21 8.66
C LYS A 263 -8.20 15.74 8.73
N GLY A 264 -7.20 16.37 8.14
CA GLY A 264 -7.10 17.83 8.08
C GLY A 264 -5.65 18.27 8.28
N GLU A 265 -5.43 19.56 8.31
CA GLU A 265 -4.12 20.14 8.65
C GLU A 265 -3.97 20.22 10.16
N GLY A 266 -2.72 20.02 10.64
CA GLY A 266 -2.42 20.12 12.07
C GLY A 266 -2.97 18.98 12.95
N VAL A 267 -3.30 17.81 12.37
CA VAL A 267 -3.89 16.66 13.08
C VAL A 267 -3.12 16.28 14.34
N LEU A 268 -1.78 16.32 14.33
CA LEU A 268 -0.96 15.98 15.51
C LEU A 268 -1.13 16.94 16.70
N LYS A 269 -1.64 18.14 16.46
CA LYS A 269 -1.86 19.16 17.48
C LYS A 269 -3.33 19.25 17.90
N SER A 270 -4.18 18.39 17.35
CA SER A 270 -5.61 18.42 17.63
C SER A 270 -5.92 17.87 19.02
N GLU A 271 -6.89 18.48 19.67
CA GLU A 271 -7.39 18.06 20.97
C GLU A 271 -8.02 16.66 20.92
N GLU A 272 -8.67 16.36 19.79
CA GLU A 272 -9.30 15.06 19.54
C GLU A 272 -8.27 13.92 19.55
N LEU A 273 -7.10 14.13 18.92
CA LEU A 273 -6.04 13.14 18.92
C LEU A 273 -5.43 12.97 20.31
N ARG A 274 -5.28 14.06 21.07
CA ARG A 274 -4.80 14.02 22.45
C ARG A 274 -5.73 13.19 23.34
N GLN A 275 -7.04 13.42 23.26
CA GLN A 275 -8.03 12.65 24.01
C GLN A 275 -8.02 11.16 23.64
N LEU A 276 -7.77 10.82 22.36
CA LEU A 276 -7.61 9.43 21.95
C LEU A 276 -6.36 8.79 22.54
N TYR A 277 -5.24 9.51 22.64
CA TYR A 277 -4.03 9.02 23.29
C TYR A 277 -4.24 8.78 24.80
N GLU A 278 -4.94 9.66 25.50
CA GLU A 278 -5.30 9.50 26.91
C GLU A 278 -6.15 8.26 27.16
N ARG A 279 -6.93 7.84 26.15
CA ARG A 279 -7.74 6.62 26.17
C ARG A 279 -6.97 5.37 25.70
N GLY A 280 -5.66 5.45 25.46
CA GLY A 280 -4.82 4.32 25.07
C GLY A 280 -4.81 4.00 23.58
N PHE A 281 -5.33 4.87 22.72
CA PHE A 281 -5.17 4.72 21.27
C PHE A 281 -3.73 5.03 20.85
N TYR A 282 -3.27 4.38 19.79
CA TYR A 282 -1.97 4.61 19.15
C TYR A 282 -2.10 4.73 17.64
N ILE A 283 -1.16 5.45 17.03
CA ILE A 283 -1.11 5.59 15.58
C ILE A 283 -0.73 4.24 14.96
N CYS A 284 -1.51 3.79 13.97
CA CYS A 284 -1.21 2.59 13.17
C CYS A 284 -1.01 2.92 11.69
N LYS A 285 -1.47 4.09 11.25
CA LYS A 285 -1.25 4.62 9.90
C LYS A 285 -1.19 6.14 9.96
N ILE A 286 -0.28 6.71 9.16
CA ILE A 286 -0.09 8.17 9.09
C ILE A 286 0.17 8.61 7.65
N ARG A 287 -0.35 9.79 7.30
CA ARG A 287 -0.01 10.50 6.08
C ARG A 287 0.51 11.87 6.44
N TRP A 288 1.65 12.23 5.89
CA TRP A 288 2.32 13.47 6.22
C TRP A 288 3.03 14.09 5.03
N ARG A 289 3.41 15.34 5.22
CA ARG A 289 4.19 16.13 4.26
C ARG A 289 5.58 16.40 4.79
N ILE A 290 6.53 16.37 3.89
CA ILE A 290 7.92 16.78 4.14
C ILE A 290 8.36 17.74 3.05
N LYS A 291 9.34 18.57 3.35
CA LYS A 291 9.97 19.50 2.42
C LYS A 291 11.50 19.32 2.45
N GLU A 292 12.15 19.55 1.33
CA GLU A 292 13.61 19.54 1.27
C GLU A 292 14.19 20.69 2.08
N LYS A 293 15.38 20.51 2.67
CA LYS A 293 16.11 21.55 3.40
C LYS A 293 16.81 22.52 2.44
N THR A 294 16.10 23.01 1.45
CA THR A 294 16.57 23.95 0.43
C THR A 294 15.64 25.15 0.35
N TYR A 295 16.11 26.28 -0.20
CA TYR A 295 15.27 27.47 -0.33
C TYR A 295 14.08 27.22 -1.28
N ASP A 296 14.34 26.63 -2.44
CA ASP A 296 13.35 26.31 -3.48
C ASP A 296 12.87 24.86 -3.32
N HIS A 297 12.24 24.56 -2.17
CA HIS A 297 11.89 23.21 -1.78
C HIS A 297 10.58 22.72 -2.38
N ASP A 298 10.59 21.49 -2.87
CA ASP A 298 9.39 20.73 -3.17
C ASP A 298 8.77 20.16 -1.90
N ILE A 299 7.43 19.94 -1.92
CA ILE A 299 6.69 19.35 -0.82
C ILE A 299 6.22 17.96 -1.24
N TYR A 300 6.68 16.94 -0.53
CA TYR A 300 6.34 15.54 -0.78
C TYR A 300 5.28 15.06 0.20
N GLU A 301 4.31 14.28 -0.29
CA GLU A 301 3.31 13.61 0.55
C GLU A 301 3.60 12.11 0.60
N ILE A 302 3.65 11.58 1.81
CA ILE A 302 4.03 10.19 2.13
C ILE A 302 2.94 9.58 3.00
N GLU A 303 2.78 8.27 2.91
CA GLU A 303 1.90 7.49 3.79
C GLU A 303 2.64 6.24 4.25
N ALA A 304 2.56 5.91 5.54
CA ALA A 304 3.08 4.67 6.11
C ALA A 304 2.06 4.06 7.07
N GLN A 305 2.07 2.72 7.18
CA GLN A 305 1.15 1.99 8.05
C GLN A 305 1.71 0.64 8.47
N PHE A 306 1.11 0.07 9.50
CA PHE A 306 1.15 -1.35 9.79
C PHE A 306 -0.15 -2.01 9.29
N ASN A 307 -0.05 -3.09 8.53
CA ASN A 307 -1.20 -3.81 7.99
C ASN A 307 -1.97 -4.53 9.10
N ASN A 308 -1.26 -5.25 9.97
CA ASN A 308 -1.82 -5.75 11.22
C ASN A 308 -1.71 -4.65 12.29
N GLN A 309 -2.82 -4.00 12.56
CA GLN A 309 -2.90 -2.85 13.46
C GLN A 309 -2.70 -3.25 14.92
N GLU A 310 -3.16 -4.45 15.30
CA GLU A 310 -3.10 -4.97 16.67
C GLU A 310 -1.66 -5.29 17.09
N GLU A 311 -0.96 -6.02 16.27
CA GLU A 311 0.44 -6.39 16.50
C GLU A 311 1.44 -5.33 16.06
N CYS A 312 1.01 -4.35 15.26
CA CYS A 312 1.88 -3.43 14.54
C CYS A 312 2.95 -4.17 13.71
N SER A 313 2.52 -5.14 12.89
CA SER A 313 3.34 -5.88 11.95
C SER A 313 2.92 -5.60 10.50
N GLY A 314 3.75 -6.01 9.53
CA GLY A 314 3.51 -5.73 8.11
C GLY A 314 3.63 -4.24 7.79
N PHE A 315 4.78 -3.63 8.12
CA PHE A 315 5.04 -2.23 7.80
C PHE A 315 5.08 -2.02 6.29
N SER A 316 4.32 -1.02 5.83
CA SER A 316 4.28 -0.64 4.42
C SER A 316 4.16 0.87 4.24
N TYR A 317 4.69 1.39 3.15
CA TYR A 317 4.79 2.82 2.88
C TYR A 317 4.61 3.12 1.39
N VAL A 318 4.24 4.37 1.09
CA VAL A 318 4.07 4.85 -0.29
C VAL A 318 4.24 6.35 -0.36
N THR A 319 4.88 6.83 -1.41
CA THR A 319 4.88 8.25 -1.76
C THR A 319 3.64 8.55 -2.60
N LYS A 320 2.87 9.55 -2.19
CA LYS A 320 1.57 9.89 -2.80
C LYS A 320 1.68 10.90 -3.94
N GLY A 321 2.59 11.85 -3.82
CA GLY A 321 2.78 12.90 -4.79
C GLY A 321 3.74 13.98 -4.32
N VAL A 322 4.02 14.93 -5.19
CA VAL A 322 4.86 16.10 -4.92
C VAL A 322 4.18 17.38 -5.40
N LYS A 323 4.24 18.41 -4.58
CA LYS A 323 3.94 19.77 -5.00
C LYS A 323 5.25 20.46 -5.39
N ARG A 324 5.37 20.81 -6.66
CA ARG A 324 6.58 21.43 -7.21
C ARG A 324 6.62 22.91 -6.84
N TYR A 325 7.78 23.36 -6.38
CA TYR A 325 8.07 24.76 -6.22
C TYR A 325 7.97 25.49 -7.56
N ARG A 326 7.46 26.71 -7.56
CA ARG A 326 7.33 27.54 -8.76
C ARG A 326 8.18 28.79 -8.65
N SER A 327 7.83 29.69 -7.76
CA SER A 327 8.55 30.94 -7.51
C SER A 327 7.96 31.62 -6.26
N GLN A 328 8.74 32.43 -5.59
CA GLN A 328 8.30 33.29 -4.47
C GLN A 328 7.58 32.53 -3.33
N GLY A 329 7.99 31.27 -3.09
CA GLY A 329 7.34 30.42 -2.06
C GLY A 329 6.04 29.75 -2.50
N GLU A 330 5.61 29.92 -3.77
CA GLU A 330 4.42 29.26 -4.29
C GLU A 330 4.73 27.86 -4.83
N HIS A 331 3.77 26.96 -4.69
CA HIS A 331 3.83 25.59 -5.18
C HIS A 331 2.70 25.29 -6.17
N THR A 332 2.80 24.16 -6.87
CA THR A 332 1.68 23.66 -7.66
C THR A 332 0.45 23.42 -6.78
N LYS A 333 -0.74 23.76 -7.27
CA LYS A 333 -2.00 23.61 -6.52
C LYS A 333 -2.25 22.14 -6.14
N ASN A 334 -2.04 21.23 -7.08
CA ASN A 334 -2.28 19.80 -6.92
C ASN A 334 -0.96 19.04 -6.79
N PHE A 335 -1.01 17.92 -6.09
CA PHE A 335 0.07 16.94 -6.11
C PHE A 335 0.17 16.30 -7.49
N VAL A 336 1.39 16.16 -7.99
CA VAL A 336 1.72 15.46 -9.23
C VAL A 336 2.52 14.20 -8.90
N PRO A 337 2.56 13.18 -9.78
CA PRO A 337 3.38 11.99 -9.57
C PRO A 337 4.86 12.36 -9.43
N LEU A 338 5.58 11.63 -8.57
CA LEU A 338 7.04 11.70 -8.47
C LEU A 338 7.68 11.07 -9.71
N THR A 339 8.91 11.50 -10.01
CA THR A 339 9.77 10.74 -10.92
C THR A 339 10.18 9.42 -10.28
N LYS A 340 10.55 8.42 -11.08
CA LYS A 340 10.99 7.12 -10.56
C LYS A 340 12.20 7.23 -9.62
N SER A 341 13.12 8.16 -9.90
CA SER A 341 14.32 8.39 -9.07
C SER A 341 13.97 8.97 -7.70
N GLU A 342 13.09 9.99 -7.66
CA GLU A 342 12.62 10.60 -6.41
C GLU A 342 11.86 9.58 -5.57
N ASP A 343 10.98 8.82 -6.20
CA ASP A 343 10.21 7.79 -5.55
C ASP A 343 11.11 6.75 -4.89
N LEU A 344 12.07 6.23 -5.64
CA LEU A 344 13.03 5.25 -5.13
C LEU A 344 13.85 5.81 -3.96
N LYS A 345 14.36 7.04 -4.11
CA LYS A 345 15.13 7.73 -3.05
C LYS A 345 14.32 7.86 -1.76
N LEU A 346 13.08 8.34 -1.85
CA LEU A 346 12.22 8.52 -0.69
C LEU A 346 11.80 7.18 -0.07
N CYS A 347 11.45 6.19 -0.86
CA CYS A 347 11.11 4.85 -0.36
C CYS A 347 12.29 4.24 0.42
N ARG A 348 13.50 4.31 -0.09
CA ARG A 348 14.69 3.83 0.62
C ARG A 348 14.97 4.60 1.90
N LEU A 349 14.77 5.91 1.89
CA LEU A 349 14.96 6.74 3.07
C LEU A 349 13.96 6.38 4.18
N ILE A 350 12.68 6.21 3.85
CA ILE A 350 11.64 5.79 4.79
C ILE A 350 11.98 4.43 5.38
N GLU A 351 12.35 3.49 4.55
CA GLU A 351 12.76 2.14 4.94
C GLU A 351 13.93 2.16 5.93
N GLN A 352 15.03 2.81 5.55
CA GLN A 352 16.24 2.91 6.38
C GLN A 352 15.95 3.57 7.73
N THR A 353 15.15 4.64 7.73
CA THR A 353 14.75 5.34 8.96
C THR A 353 13.90 4.43 9.85
N ALA A 354 12.91 3.73 9.28
CA ALA A 354 12.07 2.82 10.04
C ALA A 354 12.87 1.66 10.66
N TYR A 355 13.78 1.03 9.91
CA TYR A 355 14.68 0.00 10.45
C TYR A 355 15.62 0.56 11.53
N SER A 356 16.16 1.77 11.36
CA SER A 356 17.00 2.41 12.36
C SER A 356 16.28 2.61 13.69
N ILE A 357 15.01 3.04 13.65
CA ILE A 357 14.19 3.25 14.83
C ILE A 357 13.89 1.93 15.54
N VAL A 358 13.49 0.88 14.80
CA VAL A 358 13.15 -0.44 15.38
C VAL A 358 14.37 -1.15 15.95
N ASN A 359 15.53 -1.03 15.31
CA ASN A 359 16.78 -1.63 15.80
C ASN A 359 17.35 -0.94 17.05
N ASN A 360 16.86 0.27 17.36
CA ASN A 360 17.25 1.02 18.55
C ASN A 360 16.00 1.33 19.45
N PRO A 361 15.30 0.31 19.97
CA PRO A 361 14.03 0.48 20.68
C PRO A 361 14.18 1.31 21.96
N THR A 362 15.35 1.33 22.59
CA THR A 362 15.65 2.16 23.77
C THR A 362 15.55 3.66 23.50
N THR A 363 15.58 4.07 22.23
CA THR A 363 15.41 5.47 21.83
C THR A 363 13.93 5.86 21.70
N ILE A 364 13.00 4.92 21.80
CA ILE A 364 11.55 5.18 21.72
C ILE A 364 11.00 5.34 23.14
N PRO A 365 10.64 6.58 23.59
CA PRO A 365 10.05 6.76 24.90
C PRO A 365 8.73 6.00 25.05
N SER A 366 8.54 5.37 26.21
CA SER A 366 7.30 4.61 26.53
C SER A 366 6.32 5.39 27.40
N ASP A 367 6.77 6.51 27.99
CA ASP A 367 6.06 7.20 29.06
C ASP A 367 5.42 8.52 28.61
N THR A 368 6.00 9.16 27.60
CA THR A 368 5.52 10.44 27.07
C THR A 368 5.55 10.45 25.54
N ILE A 369 4.54 11.08 24.95
CA ILE A 369 4.53 11.30 23.50
C ILE A 369 5.52 12.40 23.14
N ILE A 370 6.38 12.15 22.15
CA ILE A 370 7.35 13.12 21.67
C ILE A 370 6.61 14.32 21.06
N SER A 371 6.90 15.55 21.53
CA SER A 371 6.31 16.76 20.95
C SER A 371 6.75 16.96 19.51
N VAL A 372 5.83 17.39 18.65
CA VAL A 372 6.10 17.72 17.24
C VAL A 372 5.99 19.23 17.07
N ASP A 373 6.97 19.96 17.60
CA ASP A 373 7.06 21.39 17.32
C ASP A 373 7.77 21.60 15.97
N LYS A 374 7.28 22.59 15.20
CA LYS A 374 7.99 23.03 14.00
C LYS A 374 9.32 23.63 14.46
N SER A 375 10.43 23.07 14.01
CA SER A 375 11.78 23.65 14.17
C SER A 375 11.88 24.98 13.42
#